data_a56e565bff83a4bd6976efd75c86eaeb
#
_entry.id   a56e565bff83a4bd6976efd75c86eaeb
#
_cell.length_a   1.000
_cell.length_b   1.000
_cell.length_c   1.000
_cell.angle_alpha   90.00
_cell.angle_beta   90.00
_cell.angle_gamma   90.00
#
_symmetry.space_group_name_H-M   'P 1'
#
loop_
_entity.id
_entity.type
_entity.pdbx_description
1 polymer ?
#
loop_
_entity_poly.entity_id
_entity_poly.type
_entity_poly.pdbx_seq_one_letter_code
_entity_poly.pdbx_strand_id
1 'polypeptide(L)'
;MSKSKNPFSKTIEAKQHTPVYKMHRYFARRPHNVFSELIKHYTQEGDIILDPFCGGGVTVVEGLLLNRKVICVDINPLATFVTEMEILPLDIDEFKREFDSLKQRVQSTISYLYRTACPECLVSPSLHGLASEAFLDWVEWEDGQILKCRYKCLEGHSGEKEPDNNDIILAQEIENRFEEIVARENLSFPKQSIPDGDKTDSILRKGYDYFWQLFTKRNLIALSTLVKEIRKVDNPQIQKFLLFALSGTLKWSSKQSHLRGDVVEGWAMHAYWIYPRNLEINVWETFAKRCKAIIAGKGSVKSLNNHYKRASLFDETLKDANVMVLNQSSDNLPLPDKSVDVVITDPPYGGNVNYGELADYWLVWLDGVMDKTREAVINSTQGKDLKDYEEILLSVFRECHRVLKDDSHLVATFNSKDLVIISSFVKAVVRAGFRLIDGGLLYQPPIKAYVTTVHAKEVGAFTGDFIFTFYKETERDKLIEMDAEQCKVMVDEIIDKHSEKAKTEIQFRHWVYEEIIPLLAEWAKSPDGWLTEIARYAESQIKKRKFENLHFEHARSVAR
;
A
#
# COMPACT_ATOMS: atom_id res chain seq x y z
N MET A 1 0.54 27.50 -22.79
CA MET A 1 1.75 26.77 -23.23
C MET A 1 1.29 25.40 -23.71
N SER A 2 1.78 24.88 -24.84
CA SER A 2 1.39 23.57 -25.34
C SER A 2 1.89 22.49 -24.33
N LYS A 3 1.05 21.46 -24.07
CA LYS A 3 1.46 20.29 -23.29
C LYS A 3 2.72 19.70 -23.94
N SER A 4 3.67 19.24 -23.11
CA SER A 4 4.87 18.59 -23.65
C SER A 4 4.47 17.30 -24.33
N LYS A 5 4.77 17.18 -25.63
CA LYS A 5 4.62 15.93 -26.40
C LYS A 5 5.81 14.98 -26.20
N ASN A 6 6.88 15.44 -25.55
CA ASN A 6 8.08 14.65 -25.32
C ASN A 6 7.92 13.78 -24.06
N PRO A 7 8.50 12.56 -24.04
CA PRO A 7 8.49 11.74 -22.85
C PRO A 7 9.26 12.40 -21.71
N PHE A 8 8.85 12.09 -20.48
CA PHE A 8 9.60 12.46 -19.30
C PHE A 8 10.96 11.75 -19.29
N SER A 9 12.05 12.51 -19.23
CA SER A 9 13.40 11.98 -19.44
C SER A 9 14.36 12.22 -18.25
N LYS A 10 13.84 12.75 -17.14
CA LYS A 10 14.65 13.07 -15.97
C LYS A 10 14.51 11.99 -14.88
N THR A 11 15.62 11.41 -14.49
CA THR A 11 15.67 10.61 -13.26
C THR A 11 15.49 11.51 -12.05
N ILE A 12 14.56 11.17 -11.15
CA ILE A 12 14.24 11.93 -9.95
C ILE A 12 14.82 11.23 -8.73
N GLU A 13 15.51 11.95 -7.85
CA GLU A 13 15.89 11.40 -6.54
C GLU A 13 14.61 11.19 -5.71
N ALA A 14 14.25 9.93 -5.51
CA ALA A 14 13.04 9.57 -4.79
C ALA A 14 13.15 9.91 -3.30
N LYS A 15 12.18 10.66 -2.75
CA LYS A 15 12.15 11.15 -1.37
C LYS A 15 11.25 10.29 -0.50
N GLN A 16 11.55 10.27 0.80
CA GLN A 16 10.69 9.66 1.79
C GLN A 16 9.31 10.34 1.83
N HIS A 17 8.31 9.57 2.21
CA HIS A 17 6.93 10.04 2.31
C HIS A 17 6.76 11.21 3.29
N THR A 18 5.99 12.21 2.88
CA THR A 18 5.56 13.33 3.72
C THR A 18 4.54 12.87 4.78
N PRO A 19 4.23 13.69 5.79
CA PRO A 19 3.34 13.28 6.89
C PRO A 19 1.95 12.81 6.43
N VAL A 20 1.38 13.34 5.34
CA VAL A 20 0.07 12.90 4.84
C VAL A 20 0.06 11.41 4.51
N TYR A 21 1.09 10.89 3.87
CA TYR A 21 1.22 9.47 3.53
C TYR A 21 1.59 8.58 4.72
N LYS A 22 1.93 9.16 5.87
CA LYS A 22 2.24 8.45 7.13
C LYS A 22 1.03 8.29 8.04
N MET A 23 -0.13 8.90 7.69
CA MET A 23 -1.36 8.75 8.47
C MET A 23 -1.82 7.30 8.51
N HIS A 24 -1.77 6.61 7.38
CA HIS A 24 -2.12 5.20 7.26
C HIS A 24 -1.13 4.46 6.37
N ARG A 25 -0.90 3.17 6.65
CA ARG A 25 -0.13 2.33 5.75
C ARG A 25 -0.99 1.93 4.56
N TYR A 26 -0.40 2.01 3.36
CA TYR A 26 -0.87 1.32 2.18
C TYR A 26 0.30 0.58 1.52
N PHE A 27 0.07 -0.62 0.97
CA PHE A 27 1.13 -1.43 0.40
C PHE A 27 1.68 -0.80 -0.88
N ALA A 28 2.99 -0.95 -1.11
CA ALA A 28 3.69 -0.56 -2.33
C ALA A 28 3.48 0.91 -2.79
N ARG A 29 3.26 1.84 -1.84
CA ARG A 29 3.05 3.27 -2.16
C ARG A 29 4.27 3.87 -2.85
N ARG A 30 4.05 4.58 -3.96
CA ARG A 30 5.08 5.20 -4.79
C ARG A 30 5.66 6.49 -4.20
N PRO A 31 6.90 6.89 -4.59
CA PRO A 31 7.49 8.16 -4.15
C PRO A 31 6.68 9.36 -4.65
N HIS A 32 6.16 10.16 -3.73
CA HIS A 32 5.27 11.28 -4.03
C HIS A 32 5.91 12.33 -4.94
N ASN A 33 7.18 12.64 -4.73
CA ASN A 33 7.88 13.67 -5.51
C ASN A 33 8.13 13.24 -6.97
N VAL A 34 8.22 11.95 -7.26
CA VAL A 34 8.30 11.44 -8.63
C VAL A 34 6.98 11.70 -9.34
N PHE A 35 5.85 11.34 -8.71
CA PHE A 35 4.52 11.60 -9.26
C PHE A 35 4.24 13.10 -9.42
N SER A 36 4.67 13.92 -8.46
CA SER A 36 4.57 15.39 -8.58
C SER A 36 5.26 15.92 -9.82
N GLU A 37 6.46 15.42 -10.15
CA GLU A 37 7.18 15.86 -11.38
C GLU A 37 6.54 15.31 -12.66
N LEU A 38 6.02 14.07 -12.66
CA LEU A 38 5.25 13.53 -13.78
C LEU A 38 4.00 14.38 -14.05
N ILE A 39 3.25 14.73 -13.01
CA ILE A 39 2.06 15.58 -13.11
C ILE A 39 2.42 16.95 -13.70
N LYS A 40 3.47 17.60 -13.20
CA LYS A 40 3.93 18.90 -13.74
C LYS A 40 4.31 18.83 -15.21
N HIS A 41 4.93 17.72 -15.62
CA HIS A 41 5.42 17.56 -16.99
C HIS A 41 4.27 17.38 -18.00
N TYR A 42 3.28 16.55 -17.66
CA TYR A 42 2.21 16.17 -18.60
C TYR A 42 0.95 17.02 -18.48
N THR A 43 0.83 17.87 -17.47
CA THR A 43 -0.40 18.62 -17.19
C THR A 43 -0.16 20.10 -16.89
N GLN A 44 -1.22 20.88 -17.03
CA GLN A 44 -1.33 22.27 -16.58
C GLN A 44 -2.36 22.39 -15.47
N GLU A 45 -2.40 23.54 -14.78
CA GLU A 45 -3.45 23.83 -13.79
C GLU A 45 -4.84 23.71 -14.42
N GLY A 46 -5.74 23.06 -13.70
CA GLY A 46 -7.11 22.79 -14.15
C GLY A 46 -7.28 21.56 -15.04
N ASP A 47 -6.21 20.95 -15.54
CA ASP A 47 -6.30 19.69 -16.29
C ASP A 47 -6.86 18.56 -15.42
N ILE A 48 -7.56 17.62 -16.07
CA ILE A 48 -8.18 16.45 -15.44
C ILE A 48 -7.25 15.25 -15.57
N ILE A 49 -6.80 14.73 -14.44
CA ILE A 49 -5.99 13.52 -14.31
C ILE A 49 -6.91 12.35 -13.96
N LEU A 50 -6.76 11.22 -14.64
CA LEU A 50 -7.35 9.95 -14.24
C LEU A 50 -6.26 9.04 -13.67
N ASP A 51 -6.53 8.48 -12.48
CA ASP A 51 -5.78 7.34 -11.93
C ASP A 51 -6.74 6.15 -11.73
N PRO A 52 -6.71 5.15 -12.65
CA PRO A 52 -7.60 3.99 -12.62
C PRO A 52 -7.18 2.92 -11.59
N PHE A 53 -6.06 3.08 -10.90
CA PHE A 53 -5.54 2.20 -9.85
C PHE A 53 -4.96 3.05 -8.71
N CYS A 54 -5.79 3.90 -8.11
CA CYS A 54 -5.31 4.99 -7.24
C CYS A 54 -4.62 4.52 -5.95
N GLY A 55 -4.86 3.30 -5.50
CA GLY A 55 -4.20 2.71 -4.35
C GLY A 55 -4.17 3.64 -3.13
N GLY A 56 -2.98 3.97 -2.67
CA GLY A 56 -2.75 4.87 -1.54
C GLY A 56 -2.76 6.37 -1.88
N GLY A 57 -3.37 6.80 -3.00
CA GLY A 57 -3.73 8.19 -3.26
C GLY A 57 -2.61 9.15 -3.66
N VAL A 58 -1.42 8.68 -4.03
CA VAL A 58 -0.29 9.58 -4.35
C VAL A 58 -0.62 10.53 -5.51
N THR A 59 -1.14 10.02 -6.61
CA THR A 59 -1.55 10.83 -7.77
C THR A 59 -2.60 11.87 -7.37
N VAL A 60 -3.50 11.50 -6.47
CA VAL A 60 -4.61 12.35 -6.03
C VAL A 60 -4.10 13.52 -5.21
N VAL A 61 -3.33 13.23 -4.17
CA VAL A 61 -2.78 14.27 -3.28
C VAL A 61 -1.86 15.22 -4.06
N GLU A 62 -0.93 14.69 -4.85
CA GLU A 62 0.01 15.53 -5.62
C GLU A 62 -0.71 16.33 -6.72
N GLY A 63 -1.71 15.72 -7.39
CA GLY A 63 -2.51 16.42 -8.39
C GLY A 63 -3.28 17.60 -7.81
N LEU A 64 -3.95 17.41 -6.67
CA LEU A 64 -4.67 18.47 -5.98
C LEU A 64 -3.74 19.58 -5.46
N LEU A 65 -2.57 19.23 -4.90
CA LEU A 65 -1.57 20.19 -4.45
C LEU A 65 -1.02 21.06 -5.59
N LEU A 66 -1.10 20.55 -6.82
CA LEU A 66 -0.69 21.24 -8.04
C LEU A 66 -1.86 21.92 -8.76
N ASN A 67 -3.02 22.08 -8.15
CA ASN A 67 -4.24 22.68 -8.73
C ASN A 67 -4.77 21.94 -9.97
N ARG A 68 -4.60 20.62 -10.04
CA ARG A 68 -5.24 19.77 -11.05
C ARG A 68 -6.57 19.25 -10.52
N LYS A 69 -7.42 18.81 -11.43
CA LYS A 69 -8.61 18.01 -11.10
C LYS A 69 -8.22 16.54 -11.19
N VAL A 70 -8.69 15.73 -10.25
CA VAL A 70 -8.29 14.31 -10.20
C VAL A 70 -9.52 13.42 -10.09
N ILE A 71 -9.60 12.45 -10.99
CA ILE A 71 -10.54 11.33 -10.91
C ILE A 71 -9.71 10.12 -10.50
N CYS A 72 -10.04 9.55 -9.35
CA CYS A 72 -9.37 8.34 -8.86
C CYS A 72 -10.36 7.21 -8.70
N VAL A 73 -9.95 6.04 -9.13
CA VAL A 73 -10.75 4.83 -9.11
C VAL A 73 -9.94 3.71 -8.49
N ASP A 74 -10.56 2.93 -7.64
CA ASP A 74 -9.99 1.69 -7.15
C ASP A 74 -11.11 0.72 -6.77
N ILE A 75 -10.95 -0.54 -7.11
CA ILE A 75 -11.89 -1.60 -6.73
C ILE A 75 -11.81 -1.91 -5.23
N ASN A 76 -10.67 -1.63 -4.60
CA ASN A 76 -10.43 -1.88 -3.18
C ASN A 76 -11.00 -0.75 -2.32
N PRO A 77 -12.03 -1.01 -1.49
CA PRO A 77 -12.61 0.00 -0.60
C PRO A 77 -11.61 0.59 0.40
N LEU A 78 -10.58 -0.17 0.79
CA LEU A 78 -9.53 0.36 1.66
C LEU A 78 -8.69 1.42 0.94
N ALA A 79 -8.40 1.24 -0.35
CA ALA A 79 -7.66 2.20 -1.15
C ALA A 79 -8.41 3.54 -1.22
N THR A 80 -9.67 3.49 -1.63
CA THR A 80 -10.51 4.69 -1.75
C THR A 80 -10.76 5.35 -0.39
N PHE A 81 -10.91 4.57 0.69
CA PHE A 81 -11.03 5.09 2.05
C PHE A 81 -9.76 5.84 2.48
N VAL A 82 -8.58 5.23 2.31
CA VAL A 82 -7.29 5.87 2.65
C VAL A 82 -7.10 7.15 1.85
N THR A 83 -7.29 7.08 0.52
CA THR A 83 -7.18 8.23 -0.38
C THR A 83 -8.13 9.35 0.02
N GLU A 84 -9.39 9.05 0.29
CA GLU A 84 -10.37 10.04 0.75
C GLU A 84 -9.93 10.70 2.05
N MET A 85 -9.46 9.94 3.04
CA MET A 85 -9.01 10.49 4.31
C MET A 85 -7.76 11.37 4.19
N GLU A 86 -6.91 11.11 3.21
CA GLU A 86 -5.74 11.94 2.92
C GLU A 86 -6.11 13.33 2.41
N ILE A 87 -7.17 13.43 1.62
CA ILE A 87 -7.59 14.69 0.97
C ILE A 87 -8.74 15.41 1.69
N LEU A 88 -9.64 14.69 2.37
CA LEU A 88 -10.80 15.28 3.07
C LEU A 88 -10.35 16.34 4.10
N PRO A 89 -10.88 17.57 4.10
CA PRO A 89 -10.56 18.57 5.12
C PRO A 89 -10.80 18.05 6.55
N LEU A 90 -10.06 18.57 7.51
CA LEU A 90 -10.24 18.26 8.93
C LEU A 90 -10.16 19.51 9.78
N ASP A 91 -11.19 19.76 10.58
CA ASP A 91 -11.12 20.67 11.72
C ASP A 91 -10.28 19.99 12.82
N ILE A 92 -9.01 20.42 12.92
CA ILE A 92 -8.04 19.82 13.84
C ILE A 92 -8.43 20.07 15.30
N ASP A 93 -9.03 21.20 15.61
CA ASP A 93 -9.37 21.56 16.98
C ASP A 93 -10.64 20.82 17.44
N GLU A 94 -11.61 20.62 16.56
CA GLU A 94 -12.74 19.73 16.83
C GLU A 94 -12.29 18.28 16.99
N PHE A 95 -11.39 17.80 16.10
CA PHE A 95 -10.85 16.45 16.22
C PHE A 95 -10.11 16.21 17.54
N LYS A 96 -9.35 17.19 18.04
CA LYS A 96 -8.68 17.10 19.35
C LYS A 96 -9.69 17.05 20.50
N ARG A 97 -10.74 17.91 20.47
CA ARG A 97 -11.80 17.89 21.49
C ARG A 97 -12.49 16.53 21.56
N GLU A 98 -12.85 15.97 20.40
CA GLU A 98 -13.49 14.65 20.35
C GLU A 98 -12.54 13.51 20.75
N PHE A 99 -11.25 13.60 20.41
CA PHE A 99 -10.24 12.66 20.89
C PHE A 99 -10.13 12.70 22.43
N ASP A 100 -10.12 13.88 23.05
CA ASP A 100 -10.04 14.03 24.51
C ASP A 100 -11.33 13.52 25.18
N SER A 101 -12.48 13.78 24.59
CA SER A 101 -13.78 13.25 25.04
C SER A 101 -13.80 11.70 24.95
N LEU A 102 -13.34 11.14 23.82
CA LEU A 102 -13.20 9.69 23.64
C LEU A 102 -12.26 9.09 24.70
N LYS A 103 -11.12 9.74 24.97
CA LYS A 103 -10.16 9.32 26.00
C LYS A 103 -10.85 9.17 27.36
N GLN A 104 -11.65 10.17 27.78
CA GLN A 104 -12.37 10.13 29.06
C GLN A 104 -13.34 8.94 29.12
N ARG A 105 -14.08 8.67 28.03
CA ARG A 105 -15.04 7.56 27.96
C ARG A 105 -14.40 6.18 28.04
N VAL A 106 -13.20 5.99 27.49
CA VAL A 106 -12.53 4.68 27.44
C VAL A 106 -11.48 4.48 28.53
N GLN A 107 -11.09 5.52 29.26
CA GLN A 107 -9.94 5.51 30.16
C GLN A 107 -10.01 4.40 31.21
N SER A 108 -11.13 4.21 31.88
CA SER A 108 -11.27 3.20 32.94
C SER A 108 -11.06 1.78 32.41
N THR A 109 -11.65 1.45 31.26
CA THR A 109 -11.51 0.14 30.62
C THR A 109 -10.07 -0.09 30.16
N ILE A 110 -9.47 0.89 29.47
CA ILE A 110 -8.11 0.77 28.94
C ILE A 110 -7.10 0.69 30.09
N SER A 111 -7.23 1.53 31.14
CA SER A 111 -6.33 1.47 32.30
C SER A 111 -6.40 0.13 32.99
N TYR A 112 -7.60 -0.45 33.16
CA TYR A 112 -7.74 -1.79 33.70
C TYR A 112 -7.01 -2.86 32.88
N LEU A 113 -7.17 -2.83 31.55
CA LEU A 113 -6.61 -3.85 30.65
C LEU A 113 -5.07 -3.89 30.65
N TYR A 114 -4.42 -2.74 30.79
CA TYR A 114 -2.96 -2.63 30.64
C TYR A 114 -2.24 -2.20 31.92
N ARG A 115 -2.91 -2.23 33.09
CA ARG A 115 -2.27 -1.91 34.38
C ARG A 115 -1.11 -2.87 34.66
N THR A 116 -0.05 -2.35 35.27
CA THR A 116 1.10 -3.12 35.73
C THR A 116 1.78 -2.39 36.89
N ALA A 117 2.77 -3.00 37.51
CA ALA A 117 3.61 -2.37 38.51
C ALA A 117 4.86 -1.75 37.89
N CYS A 118 5.25 -0.58 38.38
CA CYS A 118 6.55 0.02 38.07
C CYS A 118 7.60 -0.49 39.04
N PRO A 119 8.64 -1.23 38.62
CA PRO A 119 9.68 -1.73 39.52
C PRO A 119 10.40 -0.62 40.29
N GLU A 120 10.64 0.52 39.63
CA GLU A 120 11.36 1.67 40.22
C GLU A 120 10.53 2.37 41.31
N CYS A 121 9.22 2.54 41.10
CA CYS A 121 8.33 3.12 42.11
C CYS A 121 8.10 2.19 43.31
N LEU A 122 8.24 0.87 43.14
CA LEU A 122 8.14 -0.11 44.25
C LEU A 122 9.36 -0.04 45.16
N VAL A 123 10.55 0.22 44.60
CA VAL A 123 11.81 0.31 45.37
C VAL A 123 11.95 1.68 46.06
N SER A 124 11.50 2.73 45.38
CA SER A 124 11.54 4.10 45.89
C SER A 124 10.14 4.73 45.75
N PRO A 125 9.25 4.50 46.72
CA PRO A 125 7.92 5.08 46.67
C PRO A 125 7.99 6.60 46.55
N SER A 126 7.15 7.17 45.70
CA SER A 126 7.02 8.62 45.55
C SER A 126 6.71 9.28 46.90
N LEU A 127 6.99 10.58 47.03
CA LEU A 127 6.71 11.39 48.23
C LEU A 127 5.28 11.29 48.78
N HIS A 128 4.35 10.69 48.03
CA HIS A 128 2.95 10.48 48.40
C HIS A 128 2.61 9.07 48.93
N GLY A 129 3.60 8.17 49.09
CA GLY A 129 3.43 6.87 49.76
C GLY A 129 2.60 5.82 48.99
N LEU A 130 2.12 6.09 47.82
CA LEU A 130 1.38 5.17 46.96
C LEU A 130 2.23 4.80 45.74
N ALA A 131 2.21 3.51 45.37
CA ALA A 131 2.83 3.07 44.13
C ALA A 131 2.16 3.81 42.96
N SER A 132 2.96 4.48 42.13
CA SER A 132 2.44 5.18 40.95
C SER A 132 1.84 4.19 39.95
N GLU A 133 0.69 4.58 39.35
CA GLU A 133 0.09 3.78 38.28
C GLU A 133 1.07 3.62 37.11
N ALA A 134 1.24 2.39 36.67
CA ALA A 134 2.02 2.05 35.49
C ALA A 134 1.17 1.21 34.51
N PHE A 135 1.52 1.35 33.23
CA PHE A 135 0.81 0.69 32.14
C PHE A 135 1.79 -0.05 31.23
N LEU A 136 1.37 -1.19 30.75
CA LEU A 136 2.07 -1.94 29.72
C LEU A 136 2.06 -1.16 28.41
N ASP A 137 3.23 -0.94 27.81
CA ASP A 137 3.39 -0.44 26.45
C ASP A 137 3.27 -1.60 25.45
N TRP A 138 3.90 -2.74 25.78
CA TRP A 138 3.72 -4.00 25.08
C TRP A 138 4.08 -5.21 25.98
N VAL A 139 3.59 -6.38 25.56
CA VAL A 139 3.88 -7.68 26.14
C VAL A 139 4.40 -8.60 25.06
N GLU A 140 5.52 -9.28 25.27
CA GLU A 140 6.05 -10.31 24.38
C GLU A 140 5.55 -11.68 24.81
N TRP A 141 4.99 -12.40 23.85
CA TRP A 141 4.40 -13.73 24.02
C TRP A 141 5.15 -14.78 23.22
N GLU A 142 5.36 -15.97 23.80
CA GLU A 142 5.80 -17.19 23.12
C GLU A 142 5.02 -18.38 23.68
N ASP A 143 4.42 -19.18 22.81
CA ASP A 143 3.66 -20.39 23.17
C ASP A 143 2.61 -20.18 24.30
N GLY A 144 1.93 -19.04 24.28
CA GLY A 144 0.90 -18.68 25.26
C GLY A 144 1.44 -18.21 26.62
N GLN A 145 2.74 -18.03 26.76
CA GLN A 145 3.38 -17.50 27.95
C GLN A 145 3.91 -16.09 27.72
N ILE A 146 3.84 -15.27 28.77
CA ILE A 146 4.45 -13.93 28.75
C ILE A 146 5.94 -14.09 29.03
N LEU A 147 6.79 -13.62 28.10
CA LEU A 147 8.24 -13.64 28.27
C LEU A 147 8.75 -12.35 28.88
N LYS A 148 8.24 -11.23 28.43
CA LYS A 148 8.75 -9.89 28.79
C LYS A 148 7.65 -8.86 28.66
N CYS A 149 7.72 -7.82 29.49
CA CYS A 149 6.83 -6.66 29.44
C CYS A 149 7.65 -5.37 29.30
N ARG A 150 7.15 -4.42 28.52
CA ARG A 150 7.61 -3.03 28.57
C ARG A 150 6.55 -2.19 29.24
N TYR A 151 6.98 -1.38 30.21
CA TYR A 151 6.08 -0.52 30.99
C TYR A 151 6.43 0.95 30.88
N LYS A 152 5.48 1.78 31.27
CA LYS A 152 5.61 3.21 31.47
C LYS A 152 4.74 3.63 32.65
N CYS A 153 5.26 4.43 33.57
CA CYS A 153 4.52 4.93 34.73
C CYS A 153 4.29 6.44 34.64
N LEU A 154 3.40 6.94 35.50
CA LEU A 154 3.03 8.37 35.56
C LEU A 154 4.17 9.24 36.07
N GLU A 155 5.12 8.70 36.87
CA GLU A 155 6.34 9.39 37.32
C GLU A 155 7.42 9.51 36.23
N GLY A 156 7.15 8.99 35.01
CA GLY A 156 8.05 9.07 33.88
C GLY A 156 9.03 7.92 33.72
N HIS A 157 9.06 6.93 34.63
CA HIS A 157 9.87 5.74 34.45
C HIS A 157 9.34 4.90 33.30
N SER A 158 10.23 4.29 32.55
CA SER A 158 9.88 3.36 31.48
C SER A 158 11.03 2.39 31.25
N GLY A 159 10.71 1.13 31.02
CA GLY A 159 11.72 0.09 30.83
C GLY A 159 11.09 -1.25 30.46
N GLU A 160 11.93 -2.25 30.34
CA GLU A 160 11.53 -3.63 30.20
C GLU A 160 11.63 -4.33 31.56
N LYS A 161 10.74 -5.28 31.80
CA LYS A 161 10.73 -6.10 33.03
C LYS A 161 10.30 -7.51 32.70
N GLU A 162 10.72 -8.48 33.55
CA GLU A 162 10.08 -9.78 33.62
C GLU A 162 8.62 -9.61 34.10
N PRO A 163 7.68 -10.45 33.63
CA PRO A 163 6.30 -10.38 34.10
C PRO A 163 6.24 -10.70 35.60
N ASP A 164 5.57 -9.87 36.36
CA ASP A 164 5.26 -10.18 37.75
C ASP A 164 3.96 -10.99 37.89
N ASN A 165 3.66 -11.46 39.10
CA ASN A 165 2.45 -12.26 39.34
C ASN A 165 1.16 -11.51 38.95
N ASN A 166 1.11 -10.19 39.11
CA ASN A 166 -0.08 -9.40 38.76
C ASN A 166 -0.28 -9.32 37.25
N ASP A 167 0.82 -9.23 36.47
CA ASP A 167 0.76 -9.26 35.01
C ASP A 167 0.19 -10.58 34.51
N ILE A 168 0.65 -11.70 35.09
CA ILE A 168 0.22 -13.08 34.75
C ILE A 168 -1.26 -13.27 35.14
N ILE A 169 -1.62 -12.92 36.39
CA ILE A 169 -2.98 -13.05 36.90
C ILE A 169 -3.95 -12.22 36.04
N LEU A 170 -3.61 -10.97 35.73
CA LEU A 170 -4.45 -10.11 34.89
C LEU A 170 -4.65 -10.68 33.48
N ALA A 171 -3.59 -11.22 32.87
CA ALA A 171 -3.69 -11.86 31.56
C ALA A 171 -4.63 -13.08 31.60
N GLN A 172 -4.50 -13.93 32.62
CA GLN A 172 -5.37 -15.09 32.83
C GLN A 172 -6.82 -14.68 33.14
N GLU A 173 -7.03 -13.65 33.96
CA GLU A 173 -8.36 -13.10 34.25
C GLU A 173 -9.06 -12.62 32.98
N ILE A 174 -8.37 -11.86 32.15
CA ILE A 174 -8.91 -11.38 30.86
C ILE A 174 -9.23 -12.56 29.94
N GLU A 175 -8.35 -13.55 29.87
CA GLU A 175 -8.55 -14.74 29.04
C GLU A 175 -9.78 -15.54 29.47
N ASN A 176 -9.95 -15.76 30.79
CA ASN A 176 -11.03 -16.56 31.35
C ASN A 176 -12.40 -15.82 31.34
N ARG A 177 -12.39 -14.50 31.48
CA ARG A 177 -13.62 -13.69 31.56
C ARG A 177 -13.96 -12.96 30.26
N PHE A 178 -13.30 -13.31 29.15
CA PHE A 178 -13.47 -12.62 27.87
C PHE A 178 -14.94 -12.54 27.44
N GLU A 179 -15.64 -13.68 27.42
CA GLU A 179 -17.06 -13.73 26.97
C GLU A 179 -17.98 -12.95 27.94
N GLU A 180 -17.72 -13.02 29.24
CA GLU A 180 -18.45 -12.22 30.24
C GLU A 180 -18.25 -10.72 30.00
N ILE A 181 -17.01 -10.28 29.77
CA ILE A 181 -16.69 -8.87 29.52
C ILE A 181 -17.35 -8.40 28.23
N VAL A 182 -17.23 -9.19 27.16
CA VAL A 182 -17.83 -8.88 25.84
C VAL A 182 -19.34 -8.72 25.97
N ALA A 183 -20.02 -9.62 26.68
CA ALA A 183 -21.47 -9.57 26.88
C ALA A 183 -21.88 -8.39 27.77
N ARG A 184 -21.23 -8.21 28.93
CA ARG A 184 -21.53 -7.13 29.87
C ARG A 184 -21.34 -5.75 29.24
N GLU A 185 -20.27 -5.56 28.52
CA GLU A 185 -19.93 -4.29 27.87
C GLU A 185 -20.59 -4.13 26.50
N ASN A 186 -21.37 -5.11 26.04
CA ASN A 186 -21.98 -5.14 24.70
C ASN A 186 -20.96 -4.78 23.60
N LEU A 187 -19.86 -5.53 23.56
CA LEU A 187 -18.78 -5.33 22.59
C LEU A 187 -19.00 -6.19 21.33
N SER A 188 -18.58 -5.65 20.21
CA SER A 188 -18.62 -6.35 18.93
C SER A 188 -17.25 -6.29 18.25
N PHE A 189 -16.82 -7.40 17.66
CA PHE A 189 -15.58 -7.54 16.90
C PHE A 189 -15.82 -8.42 15.68
N PRO A 190 -14.96 -8.37 14.64
CA PRO A 190 -15.10 -9.16 13.43
C PRO A 190 -15.13 -10.67 13.73
N LYS A 191 -16.21 -11.36 13.34
CA LYS A 191 -16.38 -12.81 13.47
C LYS A 191 -16.25 -13.54 12.13
N GLN A 192 -15.90 -12.82 11.07
CA GLN A 192 -15.73 -13.37 9.73
C GLN A 192 -14.55 -14.35 9.71
N SER A 193 -14.74 -15.44 8.95
CA SER A 193 -13.65 -16.37 8.63
C SER A 193 -12.62 -15.70 7.73
N ILE A 194 -11.36 -16.11 7.88
CA ILE A 194 -10.30 -15.73 6.94
C ILE A 194 -10.50 -16.57 5.68
N PRO A 195 -10.68 -15.95 4.50
CA PRO A 195 -10.83 -16.68 3.26
C PRO A 195 -9.54 -17.44 2.89
N ASP A 196 -9.70 -18.57 2.21
CA ASP A 196 -8.59 -19.20 1.53
C ASP A 196 -7.95 -18.23 0.53
N GLY A 197 -6.63 -18.20 0.51
CA GLY A 197 -5.89 -17.26 -0.33
C GLY A 197 -4.40 -17.51 -0.32
N ASP A 198 -3.72 -17.03 -1.36
CA ASP A 198 -2.26 -17.16 -1.49
C ASP A 198 -1.51 -16.46 -0.34
N LYS A 199 -2.10 -15.43 0.26
CA LYS A 199 -1.47 -14.66 1.34
C LYS A 199 -1.97 -15.08 2.73
N THR A 200 -3.04 -15.87 2.82
CA THR A 200 -3.64 -16.35 4.07
C THR A 200 -3.27 -17.80 4.42
N ASP A 201 -2.84 -18.59 3.43
CA ASP A 201 -2.51 -20.01 3.58
C ASP A 201 -1.61 -20.32 4.80
N SER A 202 -0.58 -19.50 5.04
CA SER A 202 0.36 -19.70 6.16
C SER A 202 -0.30 -19.65 7.54
N ILE A 203 -1.28 -18.78 7.76
CA ILE A 203 -1.96 -18.67 9.05
C ILE A 203 -3.10 -19.68 9.19
N LEU A 204 -3.79 -20.00 8.09
CA LEU A 204 -4.83 -21.04 8.06
C LEU A 204 -4.24 -22.41 8.45
N ARG A 205 -3.06 -22.77 7.91
CA ARG A 205 -2.34 -24.00 8.33
C ARG A 205 -1.94 -24.03 9.81
N LYS A 206 -1.89 -22.87 10.46
CA LYS A 206 -1.62 -22.74 11.91
C LYS A 206 -2.90 -22.72 12.74
N GLY A 207 -4.09 -22.90 12.14
CA GLY A 207 -5.38 -22.92 12.81
C GLY A 207 -5.97 -21.56 13.15
N TYR A 208 -5.55 -20.51 12.45
CA TYR A 208 -6.18 -19.18 12.54
C TYR A 208 -7.26 -19.06 11.47
N ASP A 209 -8.47 -19.48 11.78
CA ASP A 209 -9.58 -19.56 10.83
C ASP A 209 -10.42 -18.29 10.77
N TYR A 210 -10.30 -17.41 11.78
CA TYR A 210 -11.12 -16.20 11.92
C TYR A 210 -10.25 -14.96 12.18
N PHE A 211 -10.66 -13.80 11.66
CA PHE A 211 -9.89 -12.55 11.82
C PHE A 211 -9.69 -12.14 13.28
N TRP A 212 -10.65 -12.40 14.17
CA TRP A 212 -10.49 -12.09 15.59
C TRP A 212 -9.35 -12.87 16.25
N GLN A 213 -9.02 -14.08 15.80
CA GLN A 213 -7.93 -14.90 16.35
C GLN A 213 -6.55 -14.27 16.14
N LEU A 214 -6.43 -13.33 15.17
CA LEU A 214 -5.19 -12.56 14.93
C LEU A 214 -4.86 -11.59 16.08
N PHE A 215 -5.74 -11.41 17.04
CA PHE A 215 -5.58 -10.52 18.18
C PHE A 215 -5.58 -11.32 19.49
N THR A 216 -4.97 -10.74 20.54
CA THR A 216 -5.19 -11.24 21.89
C THR A 216 -6.58 -10.81 22.38
N LYS A 217 -7.16 -11.51 23.35
CA LYS A 217 -8.46 -11.15 23.92
C LYS A 217 -8.42 -9.77 24.57
N ARG A 218 -7.30 -9.39 25.19
CA ARG A 218 -7.07 -8.04 25.72
C ARG A 218 -7.21 -6.98 24.62
N ASN A 219 -6.50 -7.16 23.52
CA ASN A 219 -6.54 -6.21 22.40
C ASN A 219 -7.91 -6.21 21.70
N LEU A 220 -8.61 -7.33 21.61
CA LEU A 220 -9.99 -7.37 21.11
C LEU A 220 -10.95 -6.53 21.96
N ILE A 221 -10.87 -6.65 23.30
CA ILE A 221 -11.70 -5.82 24.20
C ILE A 221 -11.37 -4.34 23.99
N ALA A 222 -10.08 -3.99 23.95
CA ALA A 222 -9.66 -2.60 23.78
C ALA A 222 -10.10 -2.01 22.43
N LEU A 223 -9.90 -2.73 21.32
CA LEU A 223 -10.32 -2.31 19.97
C LEU A 223 -11.84 -2.19 19.89
N SER A 224 -12.60 -3.18 20.40
CA SER A 224 -14.06 -3.17 20.38
C SER A 224 -14.64 -2.03 21.22
N THR A 225 -14.00 -1.72 22.36
CA THR A 225 -14.37 -0.58 23.19
C THR A 225 -14.18 0.74 22.41
N LEU A 226 -13.04 0.87 21.72
CA LEU A 226 -12.78 2.04 20.87
C LEU A 226 -13.81 2.16 19.74
N VAL A 227 -14.08 1.08 18.98
CA VAL A 227 -15.11 1.09 17.92
C VAL A 227 -16.45 1.52 18.45
N LYS A 228 -16.91 0.91 19.57
CA LYS A 228 -18.17 1.24 20.21
C LYS A 228 -18.27 2.72 20.56
N GLU A 229 -17.24 3.30 21.16
CA GLU A 229 -17.25 4.69 21.60
C GLU A 229 -17.02 5.69 20.44
N ILE A 230 -16.27 5.32 19.42
CA ILE A 230 -16.10 6.12 18.19
C ILE A 230 -17.45 6.24 17.47
N ARG A 231 -18.20 5.15 17.36
CA ARG A 231 -19.52 5.15 16.69
C ARG A 231 -20.58 6.04 17.38
N LYS A 232 -20.33 6.52 18.60
CA LYS A 232 -21.19 7.50 19.31
C LYS A 232 -20.84 8.95 19.02
N VAL A 233 -19.79 9.22 18.25
CA VAL A 233 -19.40 10.59 17.89
C VAL A 233 -20.41 11.15 16.87
N ASP A 234 -21.02 12.27 17.20
CA ASP A 234 -22.13 12.85 16.43
C ASP A 234 -21.68 13.42 15.08
N ASN A 235 -20.48 14.04 15.03
CA ASN A 235 -19.95 14.56 13.79
C ASN A 235 -19.42 13.41 12.89
N PRO A 236 -20.10 13.11 11.77
CA PRO A 236 -19.74 11.94 10.95
C PRO A 236 -18.34 12.07 10.30
N GLN A 237 -17.87 13.28 10.06
CA GLN A 237 -16.53 13.50 9.51
C GLN A 237 -15.46 13.22 10.57
N ILE A 238 -15.64 13.71 11.79
CA ILE A 238 -14.73 13.41 12.92
C ILE A 238 -14.76 11.93 13.25
N GLN A 239 -15.94 11.32 13.29
CA GLN A 239 -16.12 9.88 13.48
C GLN A 239 -15.31 9.09 12.43
N LYS A 240 -15.38 9.48 11.16
CA LYS A 240 -14.63 8.85 10.05
C LYS A 240 -13.11 8.95 10.23
N PHE A 241 -12.60 10.10 10.71
CA PHE A 241 -11.17 10.26 11.03
C PHE A 241 -10.74 9.43 12.25
N LEU A 242 -11.59 9.27 13.26
CA LEU A 242 -11.30 8.39 14.39
C LEU A 242 -11.29 6.92 13.96
N LEU A 243 -12.21 6.48 13.08
CA LEU A 243 -12.17 5.15 12.47
C LEU A 243 -10.92 4.95 11.60
N PHE A 244 -10.47 6.00 10.91
CA PHE A 244 -9.21 5.96 10.18
C PHE A 244 -8.00 5.81 11.09
N ALA A 245 -7.97 6.47 12.25
CA ALA A 245 -6.95 6.26 13.27
C ALA A 245 -6.99 4.83 13.83
N LEU A 246 -8.20 4.30 14.08
CA LEU A 246 -8.39 2.92 14.52
C LEU A 246 -7.85 1.93 13.48
N SER A 247 -8.21 2.09 12.21
CA SER A 247 -7.72 1.20 11.14
C SER A 247 -6.20 1.23 11.04
N GLY A 248 -5.57 2.40 11.17
CA GLY A 248 -4.12 2.55 11.25
C GLY A 248 -3.48 1.88 12.48
N THR A 249 -4.26 1.64 13.54
CA THR A 249 -3.83 0.97 14.78
C THR A 249 -3.76 -0.55 14.62
N LEU A 250 -4.66 -1.13 13.84
CA LEU A 250 -4.85 -2.59 13.72
C LEU A 250 -3.56 -3.34 13.42
N LYS A 251 -2.74 -2.85 12.49
CA LYS A 251 -1.49 -3.52 12.12
C LYS A 251 -0.47 -3.68 13.27
N TRP A 252 -0.59 -2.85 14.31
CA TRP A 252 0.25 -2.89 15.49
C TRP A 252 -0.36 -3.72 16.62
N SER A 253 -1.70 -3.80 16.63
CA SER A 253 -2.45 -4.42 17.71
C SER A 253 -2.65 -5.93 17.54
N SER A 254 -2.21 -6.51 16.41
CA SER A 254 -2.33 -7.94 16.14
C SER A 254 -1.08 -8.73 16.55
N LYS A 255 -1.24 -10.03 16.70
CA LYS A 255 -0.15 -11.02 16.92
C LYS A 255 0.88 -11.07 15.77
N GLN A 256 0.64 -10.34 14.67
CA GLN A 256 1.60 -10.20 13.57
C GLN A 256 2.71 -9.18 13.89
N SER A 257 2.63 -8.49 15.04
CA SER A 257 3.65 -7.59 15.54
C SER A 257 4.75 -8.35 16.27
N HIS A 258 6.00 -7.90 16.16
CA HIS A 258 7.16 -8.56 16.73
C HIS A 258 8.29 -7.57 17.02
N LEU A 259 9.32 -8.02 17.73
CA LEU A 259 10.60 -7.30 17.86
C LEU A 259 11.54 -7.70 16.72
N ARG A 260 12.14 -6.70 16.10
CA ARG A 260 13.27 -6.87 15.20
C ARG A 260 14.50 -6.22 15.84
N GLY A 261 15.31 -7.03 16.52
CA GLY A 261 16.25 -6.49 17.50
C GLY A 261 15.47 -5.75 18.59
N ASP A 262 15.80 -4.50 18.86
CA ASP A 262 15.11 -3.66 19.84
C ASP A 262 13.98 -2.81 19.26
N VAL A 263 13.66 -2.99 17.96
CA VAL A 263 12.65 -2.20 17.28
C VAL A 263 11.33 -2.96 17.20
N VAL A 264 10.27 -2.34 17.71
CA VAL A 264 8.90 -2.85 17.53
C VAL A 264 8.48 -2.67 16.08
N GLU A 265 8.15 -3.78 15.42
CA GLU A 265 7.57 -3.79 14.08
C GLU A 265 6.13 -4.32 14.13
N GLY A 266 5.19 -3.54 13.58
CA GLY A 266 3.83 -4.04 13.31
C GLY A 266 3.80 -4.80 11.99
N TRP A 267 2.68 -5.45 11.69
CA TRP A 267 2.52 -6.19 10.44
C TRP A 267 2.99 -5.43 9.21
N ALA A 268 3.99 -5.96 8.56
CA ALA A 268 4.69 -5.30 7.45
C ALA A 268 4.82 -6.18 6.20
N MET A 269 4.56 -7.47 6.30
CA MET A 269 4.69 -8.42 5.18
C MET A 269 3.53 -8.32 4.19
N HIS A 270 3.77 -8.76 2.95
CA HIS A 270 2.72 -8.91 1.93
C HIS A 270 2.03 -10.30 2.02
N ALA A 271 1.95 -10.85 3.23
CA ALA A 271 1.24 -12.06 3.58
C ALA A 271 0.89 -12.02 5.06
N TYR A 272 -0.11 -12.77 5.48
CA TYR A 272 -0.42 -12.93 6.89
C TYR A 272 0.62 -13.85 7.53
N TRP A 273 1.23 -13.38 8.62
CA TRP A 273 2.28 -14.11 9.31
C TRP A 273 2.28 -13.80 10.79
N ILE A 274 2.24 -14.84 11.62
CA ILE A 274 2.40 -14.73 13.07
C ILE A 274 3.75 -15.32 13.46
N TYR A 275 4.58 -14.51 14.09
CA TYR A 275 5.88 -14.91 14.58
C TYR A 275 5.73 -15.79 15.83
N PRO A 276 6.64 -16.77 16.08
CA PRO A 276 6.66 -17.54 17.34
C PRO A 276 6.69 -16.60 18.55
N ARG A 277 7.59 -15.61 18.54
CA ARG A 277 7.58 -14.49 19.47
C ARG A 277 6.82 -13.33 18.87
N ASN A 278 5.69 -13.00 19.45
CA ASN A 278 4.83 -11.93 18.97
C ASN A 278 4.52 -10.92 20.07
N LEU A 279 4.15 -9.71 19.67
CA LEU A 279 3.86 -8.63 20.60
C LEU A 279 2.37 -8.35 20.71
N GLU A 280 1.93 -8.21 21.95
CA GLU A 280 0.66 -7.57 22.30
C GLU A 280 0.95 -6.11 22.67
N ILE A 281 0.67 -5.20 21.73
CA ILE A 281 0.96 -3.78 21.91
C ILE A 281 -0.27 -3.07 22.47
N ASN A 282 -0.06 -2.11 23.37
CA ASN A 282 -1.12 -1.29 23.93
C ASN A 282 -1.90 -0.56 22.84
N VAL A 283 -3.18 -0.88 22.72
CA VAL A 283 -4.08 -0.36 21.69
C VAL A 283 -4.27 1.15 21.83
N TRP A 284 -4.46 1.66 23.04
CA TRP A 284 -4.69 3.09 23.28
C TRP A 284 -3.48 3.93 22.89
N GLU A 285 -2.28 3.54 23.33
CA GLU A 285 -1.06 4.26 23.01
C GLU A 285 -0.82 4.32 21.50
N THR A 286 -1.11 3.22 20.81
CA THR A 286 -1.00 3.15 19.36
C THR A 286 -2.05 4.03 18.67
N PHE A 287 -3.30 3.97 19.12
CA PHE A 287 -4.38 4.80 18.61
C PHE A 287 -4.09 6.30 18.78
N ALA A 288 -3.59 6.71 19.95
CA ALA A 288 -3.19 8.09 20.21
C ALA A 288 -2.04 8.54 19.28
N LYS A 289 -1.06 7.66 19.02
CA LYS A 289 0.00 7.91 18.03
C LYS A 289 -0.58 8.08 16.60
N ARG A 290 -1.62 7.31 16.23
CA ARG A 290 -2.28 7.46 14.91
C ARG A 290 -3.07 8.76 14.82
N CYS A 291 -3.78 9.16 15.86
CA CYS A 291 -4.44 10.47 15.92
C CYS A 291 -3.43 11.63 15.75
N LYS A 292 -2.28 11.56 16.42
CA LYS A 292 -1.18 12.54 16.23
C LYS A 292 -0.65 12.55 14.80
N ALA A 293 -0.51 11.37 14.17
CA ALA A 293 -0.09 11.26 12.78
C ALA A 293 -1.10 11.88 11.81
N ILE A 294 -2.40 11.73 12.08
CA ILE A 294 -3.48 12.39 11.29
C ILE A 294 -3.37 13.91 11.41
N ILE A 295 -3.21 14.45 12.62
CA ILE A 295 -3.03 15.90 12.82
C ILE A 295 -1.82 16.41 12.05
N ALA A 296 -0.68 15.72 12.13
CA ALA A 296 0.53 16.09 11.39
C ALA A 296 0.33 15.98 9.87
N GLY A 297 -0.33 14.92 9.40
CA GLY A 297 -0.64 14.71 7.99
C GLY A 297 -1.54 15.81 7.44
N LYS A 298 -2.63 16.11 8.12
CA LYS A 298 -3.56 17.18 7.69
C LYS A 298 -2.90 18.56 7.76
N GLY A 299 -2.05 18.78 8.75
CA GLY A 299 -1.22 20.00 8.82
C GLY A 299 -0.29 20.17 7.61
N SER A 300 0.29 19.07 7.09
CA SER A 300 1.20 19.12 5.95
C SER A 300 0.52 19.42 4.61
N VAL A 301 -0.78 19.21 4.50
CA VAL A 301 -1.60 19.48 3.30
C VAL A 301 -2.72 20.50 3.57
N LYS A 302 -2.49 21.41 4.51
CA LYS A 302 -3.49 22.42 4.92
C LYS A 302 -4.04 23.24 3.75
N SER A 303 -3.25 23.46 2.70
CA SER A 303 -3.68 24.16 1.47
C SER A 303 -4.86 23.46 0.79
N LEU A 304 -4.99 22.14 0.89
CA LEU A 304 -6.11 21.40 0.31
C LEU A 304 -7.45 21.72 0.98
N ASN A 305 -7.45 22.12 2.26
CA ASN A 305 -8.69 22.42 2.97
C ASN A 305 -9.53 23.53 2.31
N ASN A 306 -8.85 24.48 1.65
CA ASN A 306 -9.51 25.61 1.02
C ASN A 306 -9.98 25.30 -0.42
N HIS A 307 -9.48 24.23 -1.01
CA HIS A 307 -9.72 23.91 -2.43
C HIS A 307 -10.48 22.59 -2.61
N TYR A 308 -10.66 21.78 -1.55
CA TYR A 308 -11.33 20.50 -1.66
C TYR A 308 -12.81 20.67 -2.02
N LYS A 309 -13.18 20.20 -3.20
CA LYS A 309 -14.56 20.11 -3.67
C LYS A 309 -14.76 18.78 -4.36
N ARG A 310 -15.53 17.89 -3.71
CA ARG A 310 -15.80 16.54 -4.22
C ARG A 310 -16.94 16.57 -5.24
N ALA A 311 -16.74 15.91 -6.37
CA ALA A 311 -17.77 15.57 -7.33
C ALA A 311 -18.35 14.17 -7.05
N SER A 312 -19.66 14.03 -7.23
CA SER A 312 -20.34 12.71 -7.21
C SER A 312 -20.56 12.16 -8.63
N LEU A 313 -20.70 13.05 -9.60
CA LEU A 313 -20.88 12.73 -11.03
C LEU A 313 -19.91 13.57 -11.85
N PHE A 314 -19.56 13.09 -13.06
CA PHE A 314 -18.63 13.81 -13.93
C PHE A 314 -19.20 15.13 -14.46
N ASP A 315 -20.47 15.20 -14.77
CA ASP A 315 -21.14 16.29 -15.49
C ASP A 315 -20.79 17.70 -14.99
N GLU A 316 -21.79 18.53 -14.79
CA GLU A 316 -21.60 19.93 -14.38
C GLU A 316 -20.85 20.08 -13.05
N THR A 317 -20.91 19.04 -12.18
CA THR A 317 -20.24 19.07 -10.88
C THR A 317 -18.71 19.09 -10.98
N LEU A 318 -18.09 18.48 -11.99
CA LEU A 318 -16.62 18.57 -12.14
C LEU A 318 -16.16 19.95 -12.64
N LYS A 319 -17.07 20.79 -13.16
CA LYS A 319 -16.73 22.20 -13.49
C LYS A 319 -16.35 22.97 -12.22
N ASP A 320 -17.09 22.75 -11.13
CA ASP A 320 -16.89 23.43 -9.83
C ASP A 320 -16.17 22.58 -8.79
N ALA A 321 -15.95 21.29 -9.04
CA ALA A 321 -15.24 20.36 -8.18
C ALA A 321 -13.82 20.09 -8.71
N ASN A 322 -12.97 19.52 -7.86
CA ASN A 322 -11.59 19.18 -8.22
C ASN A 322 -11.20 17.72 -7.93
N VAL A 323 -12.07 16.95 -7.29
CA VAL A 323 -11.80 15.54 -7.04
C VAL A 323 -13.04 14.66 -7.16
N MET A 324 -12.88 13.50 -7.75
CA MET A 324 -13.88 12.44 -7.81
C MET A 324 -13.22 11.13 -7.36
N VAL A 325 -13.78 10.49 -6.35
CA VAL A 325 -13.30 9.21 -5.80
C VAL A 325 -14.36 8.15 -6.04
N LEU A 326 -14.01 7.12 -6.81
CA LEU A 326 -14.89 6.03 -7.20
C LEU A 326 -14.37 4.69 -6.63
N ASN A 327 -15.22 4.01 -5.87
CA ASN A 327 -14.93 2.66 -5.43
C ASN A 327 -15.64 1.65 -6.35
N GLN A 328 -14.97 1.27 -7.41
CA GLN A 328 -15.47 0.33 -8.43
C GLN A 328 -14.31 -0.20 -9.27
N SER A 329 -14.60 -1.17 -10.15
CA SER A 329 -13.68 -1.56 -11.21
C SER A 329 -13.53 -0.46 -12.26
N SER A 330 -12.30 -0.28 -12.78
CA SER A 330 -12.00 0.74 -13.79
C SER A 330 -12.25 0.28 -15.23
N ASP A 331 -12.83 -0.88 -15.42
CA ASP A 331 -13.17 -1.44 -16.73
C ASP A 331 -14.51 -0.93 -17.30
N ASN A 332 -15.23 -0.11 -16.53
CA ASN A 332 -16.43 0.60 -16.97
C ASN A 332 -16.56 1.92 -16.18
N LEU A 333 -16.05 3.01 -16.75
CA LEU A 333 -16.01 4.30 -16.08
C LEU A 333 -17.24 5.15 -16.42
N PRO A 334 -17.91 5.75 -15.41
CA PRO A 334 -19.03 6.67 -15.64
C PRO A 334 -18.52 8.05 -16.10
N LEU A 335 -17.67 8.07 -17.12
CA LEU A 335 -17.03 9.26 -17.67
C LEU A 335 -17.36 9.38 -19.16
N PRO A 336 -17.57 10.60 -19.70
CA PRO A 336 -17.73 10.79 -21.13
C PRO A 336 -16.46 10.44 -21.90
N ASP A 337 -16.62 10.11 -23.19
CA ASP A 337 -15.52 9.94 -24.11
C ASP A 337 -14.68 11.22 -24.18
N LYS A 338 -13.36 11.07 -24.31
CA LYS A 338 -12.42 12.18 -24.52
C LYS A 338 -12.57 13.32 -23.49
N SER A 339 -12.83 12.96 -22.23
CA SER A 339 -13.07 13.91 -21.13
C SER A 339 -11.86 14.15 -20.23
N VAL A 340 -10.85 13.27 -20.28
CA VAL A 340 -9.67 13.27 -19.42
C VAL A 340 -8.44 13.78 -20.18
N ASP A 341 -7.60 14.60 -19.53
CA ASP A 341 -6.42 15.20 -20.14
C ASP A 341 -5.19 14.30 -20.12
N VAL A 342 -5.04 13.47 -19.10
CA VAL A 342 -3.93 12.53 -18.95
C VAL A 342 -4.34 11.39 -18.02
N VAL A 343 -3.79 10.21 -18.27
CA VAL A 343 -3.82 9.08 -17.31
C VAL A 343 -2.44 8.97 -16.66
N ILE A 344 -2.37 9.00 -15.33
CA ILE A 344 -1.13 8.78 -14.56
C ILE A 344 -1.43 7.75 -13.47
N THR A 345 -0.76 6.59 -13.50
CA THR A 345 -1.16 5.46 -12.68
C THR A 345 -0.02 4.51 -12.34
N ASP A 346 -0.25 3.66 -11.35
CA ASP A 346 0.63 2.56 -10.93
C ASP A 346 -0.22 1.27 -10.87
N PRO A 347 -0.38 0.53 -11.98
CA PRO A 347 -1.22 -0.65 -12.03
C PRO A 347 -0.63 -1.80 -11.20
N PRO A 348 -1.43 -2.79 -10.77
CA PRO A 348 -0.95 -3.93 -9.99
C PRO A 348 0.00 -4.83 -10.78
N TYR A 349 1.03 -5.41 -10.11
CA TYR A 349 2.13 -6.17 -10.71
C TYR A 349 1.91 -7.68 -10.59
N GLY A 350 0.95 -8.23 -11.30
CA GLY A 350 0.67 -9.66 -11.27
C GLY A 350 0.24 -10.15 -9.88
N GLY A 351 0.94 -11.17 -9.35
CA GLY A 351 0.65 -11.77 -8.04
C GLY A 351 1.55 -11.29 -6.88
N ASN A 352 2.34 -10.22 -7.05
CA ASN A 352 3.27 -9.75 -6.02
C ASN A 352 2.56 -9.31 -4.74
N VAL A 353 1.47 -8.56 -4.89
CA VAL A 353 0.63 -8.07 -3.78
C VAL A 353 -0.82 -8.38 -4.11
N ASN A 354 -1.44 -9.27 -3.35
CA ASN A 354 -2.86 -9.59 -3.48
C ASN A 354 -3.62 -8.61 -2.58
N TYR A 355 -3.89 -7.41 -3.12
CA TYR A 355 -4.44 -6.29 -2.37
C TYR A 355 -5.77 -6.60 -1.70
N GLY A 356 -6.65 -7.35 -2.38
CA GLY A 356 -7.94 -7.75 -1.86
C GLY A 356 -7.84 -8.69 -0.65
N GLU A 357 -6.94 -9.68 -0.68
CA GLU A 357 -6.73 -10.57 0.46
C GLU A 357 -6.16 -9.81 1.67
N LEU A 358 -5.22 -8.89 1.42
CA LEU A 358 -4.61 -8.11 2.49
C LEU A 358 -5.58 -7.05 3.06
N ALA A 359 -6.44 -6.49 2.23
CA ALA A 359 -7.41 -5.46 2.64
C ALA A 359 -8.49 -6.00 3.58
N ASP A 360 -8.86 -7.27 3.45
CA ASP A 360 -9.87 -7.92 4.31
C ASP A 360 -9.59 -7.71 5.80
N TYR A 361 -8.32 -7.71 6.19
CA TYR A 361 -7.88 -7.45 7.56
C TYR A 361 -8.41 -6.13 8.14
N TRP A 362 -8.47 -5.07 7.33
CA TRP A 362 -9.01 -3.77 7.73
C TRP A 362 -10.50 -3.67 7.48
N LEU A 363 -10.96 -4.23 6.34
CA LEU A 363 -12.35 -4.11 5.91
C LEU A 363 -13.32 -4.76 6.89
N VAL A 364 -12.97 -5.88 7.51
CA VAL A 364 -13.82 -6.52 8.54
C VAL A 364 -14.05 -5.65 9.78
N TRP A 365 -13.18 -4.69 10.07
CA TRP A 365 -13.33 -3.71 11.15
C TRP A 365 -14.06 -2.43 10.71
N LEU A 366 -14.11 -2.18 9.41
CA LEU A 366 -14.72 -1.01 8.80
C LEU A 366 -16.09 -1.31 8.18
N ASP A 367 -16.64 -2.50 8.42
CA ASP A 367 -17.88 -3.00 7.82
C ASP A 367 -17.85 -2.97 6.28
N GLY A 368 -16.66 -3.10 5.68
CA GLY A 368 -16.43 -3.11 4.25
C GLY A 368 -16.27 -4.51 3.67
N VAL A 369 -16.58 -4.65 2.39
CA VAL A 369 -16.37 -5.86 1.60
C VAL A 369 -15.81 -5.46 0.24
N MET A 370 -14.86 -6.23 -0.30
CA MET A 370 -14.32 -6.06 -1.64
C MET A 370 -14.83 -7.16 -2.57
N ASP A 371 -15.36 -6.78 -3.72
CA ASP A 371 -15.56 -7.72 -4.82
C ASP A 371 -14.22 -8.00 -5.51
N LYS A 372 -13.70 -9.20 -5.30
CA LYS A 372 -12.39 -9.59 -5.86
C LYS A 372 -12.49 -10.15 -7.28
N THR A 373 -13.69 -10.34 -7.83
CA THR A 373 -13.88 -10.96 -9.16
C THR A 373 -13.17 -10.18 -10.27
N ARG A 374 -13.16 -8.84 -10.18
CA ARG A 374 -12.53 -7.93 -11.13
C ARG A 374 -11.17 -7.37 -10.66
N GLU A 375 -10.60 -7.92 -9.58
CA GLU A 375 -9.24 -7.56 -9.14
C GLU A 375 -8.22 -8.04 -10.19
N ALA A 376 -7.38 -7.12 -10.68
CA ALA A 376 -6.30 -7.43 -11.62
C ALA A 376 -5.12 -8.08 -10.88
N VAL A 377 -5.18 -9.38 -10.68
CA VAL A 377 -4.20 -10.15 -9.92
C VAL A 377 -4.03 -11.55 -10.51
N ILE A 378 -2.83 -12.10 -10.41
CA ILE A 378 -2.59 -13.53 -10.62
C ILE A 378 -2.70 -14.20 -9.25
N ASN A 379 -3.68 -15.08 -9.09
CA ASN A 379 -4.00 -15.69 -7.81
C ASN A 379 -4.62 -17.08 -8.04
N SER A 380 -3.86 -18.12 -7.72
CA SER A 380 -4.29 -19.50 -7.96
C SER A 380 -5.51 -19.90 -7.15
N THR A 381 -5.65 -19.39 -5.92
CA THR A 381 -6.79 -19.67 -5.05
C THR A 381 -8.08 -19.02 -5.57
N GLN A 382 -7.98 -17.87 -6.24
CA GLN A 382 -9.10 -17.23 -6.93
C GLN A 382 -9.34 -17.80 -8.34
N GLY A 383 -8.56 -18.80 -8.78
CA GLY A 383 -8.62 -19.35 -10.13
C GLY A 383 -8.21 -18.39 -11.23
N LYS A 384 -7.39 -17.38 -10.91
CA LYS A 384 -6.93 -16.34 -11.83
C LYS A 384 -5.50 -16.58 -12.28
N ASP A 385 -5.32 -16.80 -13.55
CA ASP A 385 -4.03 -16.98 -14.20
C ASP A 385 -3.51 -15.69 -14.87
N LEU A 386 -2.43 -15.83 -15.64
CA LEU A 386 -1.84 -14.73 -16.40
C LEU A 386 -2.80 -14.15 -17.44
N LYS A 387 -3.64 -15.00 -18.04
CA LYS A 387 -4.58 -14.58 -19.07
C LYS A 387 -5.71 -13.74 -18.48
N ASP A 388 -6.25 -14.15 -17.33
CA ASP A 388 -7.27 -13.37 -16.60
C ASP A 388 -6.74 -12.00 -16.21
N TYR A 389 -5.49 -11.95 -15.73
CA TYR A 389 -4.80 -10.70 -15.40
C TYR A 389 -4.66 -9.78 -16.63
N GLU A 390 -4.22 -10.33 -17.78
CA GLU A 390 -4.12 -9.59 -19.04
C GLU A 390 -5.48 -9.05 -19.52
N GLU A 391 -6.53 -9.86 -19.45
CA GLU A 391 -7.89 -9.50 -19.90
C GLU A 391 -8.47 -8.37 -19.04
N ILE A 392 -8.28 -8.42 -17.72
CA ILE A 392 -8.72 -7.36 -16.83
C ILE A 392 -7.96 -6.07 -17.13
N LEU A 393 -6.63 -6.10 -17.23
CA LEU A 393 -5.83 -4.92 -17.59
C LEU A 393 -6.24 -4.35 -18.94
N LEU A 394 -6.45 -5.18 -19.96
CA LEU A 394 -6.90 -4.77 -21.27
C LEU A 394 -8.24 -4.03 -21.21
N SER A 395 -9.18 -4.55 -20.43
CA SER A 395 -10.50 -3.89 -20.28
C SER A 395 -10.38 -2.52 -19.61
N VAL A 396 -9.56 -2.40 -18.57
CA VAL A 396 -9.29 -1.12 -17.91
C VAL A 396 -8.61 -0.13 -18.86
N PHE A 397 -7.59 -0.55 -19.60
CA PHE A 397 -6.88 0.35 -20.50
C PHE A 397 -7.73 0.73 -21.74
N ARG A 398 -8.67 -0.09 -22.17
CA ARG A 398 -9.68 0.30 -23.17
C ARG A 398 -10.58 1.44 -22.67
N GLU A 399 -11.01 1.38 -21.42
CA GLU A 399 -11.76 2.48 -20.81
C GLU A 399 -10.88 3.74 -20.65
N CYS A 400 -9.62 3.59 -20.23
CA CYS A 400 -8.68 4.70 -20.24
C CYS A 400 -8.53 5.33 -21.65
N HIS A 401 -8.42 4.50 -22.69
CA HIS A 401 -8.35 4.98 -24.08
C HIS A 401 -9.62 5.69 -24.50
N ARG A 402 -10.82 5.19 -24.15
CA ARG A 402 -12.10 5.81 -24.47
C ARG A 402 -12.22 7.22 -23.86
N VAL A 403 -11.92 7.34 -22.55
CA VAL A 403 -12.12 8.59 -21.81
C VAL A 403 -10.99 9.60 -22.01
N LEU A 404 -9.80 9.17 -22.42
CA LEU A 404 -8.66 10.04 -22.67
C LEU A 404 -8.88 10.87 -23.95
N LYS A 405 -8.58 12.16 -23.91
CA LYS A 405 -8.59 13.04 -25.08
C LYS A 405 -7.60 12.55 -26.14
N ASP A 406 -7.89 12.87 -27.40
CA ASP A 406 -6.94 12.59 -28.47
C ASP A 406 -5.65 13.39 -28.25
N ASP A 407 -4.54 12.93 -28.81
CA ASP A 407 -3.22 13.52 -28.64
C ASP A 407 -2.75 13.62 -27.18
N SER A 408 -3.21 12.74 -26.31
CA SER A 408 -2.90 12.72 -24.88
C SER A 408 -2.13 11.46 -24.47
N HIS A 409 -1.60 11.45 -23.24
CA HIS A 409 -0.69 10.43 -22.75
C HIS A 409 -1.31 9.56 -21.67
N LEU A 410 -0.88 8.29 -21.66
CA LEU A 410 -0.97 7.39 -20.52
C LEU A 410 0.44 7.22 -19.98
N VAL A 411 0.65 7.59 -18.71
CA VAL A 411 1.91 7.46 -17.99
C VAL A 411 1.74 6.44 -16.89
N ALA A 412 2.51 5.37 -16.93
CA ALA A 412 2.41 4.31 -15.93
C ALA A 412 3.77 4.03 -15.30
N THR A 413 3.80 3.83 -13.98
CA THR A 413 4.95 3.18 -13.33
C THR A 413 4.70 1.69 -13.29
N PHE A 414 5.74 0.88 -13.50
CA PHE A 414 5.62 -0.58 -13.44
C PHE A 414 6.95 -1.21 -13.03
N ASN A 415 6.88 -2.23 -12.17
CA ASN A 415 8.05 -2.99 -11.77
C ASN A 415 7.73 -4.49 -11.67
N SER A 416 8.52 -5.31 -12.30
CA SER A 416 8.53 -6.76 -12.09
C SER A 416 9.92 -7.32 -12.38
N LYS A 417 10.33 -8.30 -11.58
CA LYS A 417 11.53 -9.10 -11.87
C LYS A 417 11.28 -10.14 -12.97
N ASP A 418 10.04 -10.32 -13.39
CA ASP A 418 9.61 -11.26 -14.42
C ASP A 418 9.18 -10.50 -15.68
N LEU A 419 9.92 -10.69 -16.77
CA LEU A 419 9.65 -10.05 -18.04
C LEU A 419 8.27 -10.48 -18.62
N VAL A 420 7.79 -11.67 -18.26
CA VAL A 420 6.45 -12.14 -18.67
C VAL A 420 5.36 -11.23 -18.12
N ILE A 421 5.48 -10.80 -16.85
CA ILE A 421 4.52 -9.87 -16.24
C ILE A 421 4.59 -8.49 -16.90
N ILE A 422 5.81 -8.00 -17.19
CA ILE A 422 5.98 -6.73 -17.92
C ILE A 422 5.37 -6.84 -19.32
N SER A 423 5.61 -7.94 -20.03
CA SER A 423 5.06 -8.15 -21.37
C SER A 423 3.54 -8.20 -21.37
N SER A 424 2.92 -8.77 -20.34
CA SER A 424 1.47 -8.82 -20.18
C SER A 424 0.87 -7.43 -19.98
N PHE A 425 1.51 -6.59 -19.15
CA PHE A 425 1.12 -5.19 -18.98
C PHE A 425 1.24 -4.42 -20.30
N VAL A 426 2.41 -4.47 -20.95
CA VAL A 426 2.67 -3.77 -22.21
C VAL A 426 1.69 -4.20 -23.30
N LYS A 427 1.45 -5.51 -23.43
CA LYS A 427 0.48 -6.09 -24.36
C LYS A 427 -0.94 -5.56 -24.12
N ALA A 428 -1.37 -5.49 -22.85
CA ALA A 428 -2.69 -4.97 -22.51
C ALA A 428 -2.84 -3.49 -22.91
N VAL A 429 -1.84 -2.65 -22.64
CA VAL A 429 -1.84 -1.23 -22.98
C VAL A 429 -1.84 -1.03 -24.51
N VAL A 430 -0.96 -1.73 -25.24
CA VAL A 430 -0.85 -1.59 -26.72
C VAL A 430 -2.11 -2.09 -27.40
N ARG A 431 -2.68 -3.21 -26.97
CA ARG A 431 -3.95 -3.75 -27.53
C ARG A 431 -5.18 -2.90 -27.18
N ALA A 432 -5.08 -2.05 -26.17
CA ALA A 432 -6.10 -1.06 -25.87
C ALA A 432 -6.08 0.16 -26.79
N GLY A 433 -5.07 0.29 -27.69
CA GLY A 433 -4.96 1.39 -28.64
C GLY A 433 -3.91 2.44 -28.28
N PHE A 434 -2.96 2.09 -27.40
CA PHE A 434 -1.85 2.97 -27.08
C PHE A 434 -0.56 2.52 -27.76
N ARG A 435 0.36 3.47 -27.96
CA ARG A 435 1.71 3.23 -28.46
C ARG A 435 2.75 3.74 -27.48
N LEU A 436 3.76 2.94 -27.17
CA LEU A 436 4.93 3.42 -26.43
C LEU A 436 5.68 4.43 -27.32
N ILE A 437 5.93 5.62 -26.82
CA ILE A 437 6.64 6.65 -27.59
C ILE A 437 8.16 6.41 -27.55
N ASP A 438 8.88 6.89 -28.57
CA ASP A 438 10.34 6.79 -28.61
C ASP A 438 10.96 7.50 -27.40
N GLY A 439 11.82 6.81 -26.67
CA GLY A 439 12.35 7.29 -25.40
C GLY A 439 11.33 7.34 -24.25
N GLY A 440 10.17 6.71 -24.42
CA GLY A 440 9.10 6.68 -23.44
C GLY A 440 9.27 5.65 -22.31
N LEU A 441 10.40 4.95 -22.27
CA LEU A 441 10.77 4.08 -21.16
C LEU A 441 11.91 4.72 -20.36
N LEU A 442 11.69 4.96 -19.08
CA LEU A 442 12.69 5.55 -18.17
C LEU A 442 12.80 4.72 -16.90
N TYR A 443 14.00 4.35 -16.51
CA TYR A 443 14.23 3.75 -15.20
C TYR A 443 14.32 4.81 -14.11
N GLN A 444 13.50 4.65 -13.06
CA GLN A 444 13.43 5.49 -11.88
C GLN A 444 14.01 4.74 -10.66
N PRO A 445 15.15 5.18 -10.10
CA PRO A 445 15.73 4.57 -8.91
C PRO A 445 14.79 4.63 -7.69
N PRO A 446 14.90 3.67 -6.77
CA PRO A 446 14.08 3.62 -5.56
C PRO A 446 14.49 4.70 -4.56
N ILE A 447 13.67 4.84 -3.49
CA ILE A 447 14.07 5.62 -2.31
C ILE A 447 15.31 4.94 -1.68
N LYS A 448 16.40 5.67 -1.50
CA LYS A 448 17.68 5.14 -0.96
C LYS A 448 17.50 4.34 0.35
N ALA A 449 16.61 4.80 1.23
CA ALA A 449 16.31 4.12 2.49
C ALA A 449 15.69 2.72 2.32
N TYR A 450 15.12 2.39 1.16
CA TYR A 450 14.47 1.11 0.89
C TYR A 450 15.39 0.08 0.22
N VAL A 451 16.55 0.50 -0.26
CA VAL A 451 17.55 -0.39 -0.90
C VAL A 451 18.04 -1.50 0.04
N THR A 452 17.95 -1.29 1.36
CA THR A 452 18.35 -2.26 2.39
C THR A 452 17.22 -3.19 2.86
N THR A 453 16.02 -3.08 2.29
CA THR A 453 14.88 -3.92 2.67
C THR A 453 15.03 -5.37 2.19
N VAL A 454 14.23 -6.28 2.75
CA VAL A 454 14.24 -7.72 2.41
C VAL A 454 14.02 -7.93 0.91
N HIS A 455 13.11 -7.17 0.29
CA HIS A 455 12.83 -7.27 -1.15
C HIS A 455 14.02 -6.88 -2.03
N ALA A 456 14.85 -5.95 -1.60
CA ALA A 456 16.06 -5.57 -2.33
C ALA A 456 17.18 -6.63 -2.24
N LYS A 457 17.04 -7.60 -1.35
CA LYS A 457 18.02 -8.70 -1.15
C LYS A 457 17.69 -9.96 -1.95
N GLU A 458 16.53 -10.03 -2.59
CA GLU A 458 16.21 -11.14 -3.47
C GLU A 458 17.07 -11.08 -4.74
N VAL A 459 17.63 -12.23 -5.13
CA VAL A 459 18.43 -12.36 -6.36
C VAL A 459 17.58 -11.92 -7.56
N GLY A 460 18.10 -10.99 -8.37
CA GLY A 460 17.44 -10.47 -9.56
C GLY A 460 16.34 -9.44 -9.30
N ALA A 461 16.14 -8.97 -8.05
CA ALA A 461 15.13 -7.96 -7.75
C ALA A 461 15.52 -6.58 -8.29
N PHE A 462 14.64 -5.97 -9.09
CA PHE A 462 14.72 -4.55 -9.38
C PHE A 462 14.28 -3.75 -8.15
N THR A 463 15.10 -2.81 -7.74
CA THR A 463 14.79 -1.96 -6.58
C THR A 463 14.07 -0.67 -6.95
N GLY A 464 14.06 -0.29 -8.26
CA GLY A 464 13.38 0.88 -8.82
C GLY A 464 12.20 0.50 -9.70
N ASP A 465 11.63 1.48 -10.38
CA ASP A 465 10.49 1.31 -11.27
C ASP A 465 10.83 1.73 -12.69
N PHE A 466 10.15 1.16 -13.68
CA PHE A 466 10.12 1.72 -15.02
C PHE A 466 8.94 2.70 -15.14
N ILE A 467 9.19 3.87 -15.69
CA ILE A 467 8.16 4.83 -16.08
C ILE A 467 7.94 4.65 -17.58
N PHE A 468 6.71 4.31 -17.94
CA PHE A 468 6.27 4.13 -19.31
C PHE A 468 5.46 5.35 -19.72
N THR A 469 5.76 5.91 -20.90
CA THR A 469 4.96 6.96 -21.52
C THR A 469 4.37 6.43 -22.81
N PHE A 470 3.07 6.24 -22.81
CA PHE A 470 2.31 5.84 -23.98
C PHE A 470 1.51 7.02 -24.50
N TYR A 471 1.27 6.99 -25.79
CA TYR A 471 0.48 7.96 -26.53
C TYR A 471 -0.81 7.31 -27.04
N LYS A 472 -1.93 8.03 -26.99
CA LYS A 472 -3.19 7.55 -27.55
C LYS A 472 -3.11 7.59 -29.08
N GLU A 473 -3.12 6.41 -29.69
CA GLU A 473 -3.03 6.26 -31.15
C GLU A 473 -4.41 6.48 -31.78
N THR A 474 -4.49 7.41 -32.74
CA THR A 474 -5.74 7.72 -33.44
C THR A 474 -5.83 7.01 -34.80
N GLU A 475 -4.69 6.60 -35.37
CA GLU A 475 -4.60 5.82 -36.61
C GLU A 475 -3.87 4.50 -36.32
N ARG A 476 -4.34 3.40 -36.87
CA ARG A 476 -3.66 2.11 -36.75
C ARG A 476 -2.42 2.12 -37.65
N ASP A 477 -1.26 2.08 -37.03
CA ASP A 477 0.00 1.80 -37.75
C ASP A 477 -0.05 0.43 -38.42
N LYS A 478 0.77 0.26 -39.48
CA LYS A 478 0.92 -1.02 -40.15
C LYS A 478 1.40 -2.08 -39.17
N LEU A 479 0.75 -3.25 -39.22
CA LEU A 479 1.19 -4.43 -38.49
C LEU A 479 2.66 -4.76 -38.86
N ILE A 480 3.45 -5.06 -37.86
CA ILE A 480 4.82 -5.53 -38.07
C ILE A 480 4.76 -7.01 -38.44
N GLU A 481 5.20 -7.33 -39.66
CA GLU A 481 5.35 -8.70 -40.13
C GLU A 481 6.71 -9.25 -39.65
N MET A 482 6.78 -9.69 -38.39
CA MET A 482 7.93 -10.45 -37.85
C MET A 482 7.41 -11.76 -37.28
N ASP A 483 8.17 -12.82 -37.46
CA ASP A 483 7.88 -14.09 -36.83
C ASP A 483 8.59 -14.26 -35.46
N ALA A 484 8.14 -15.23 -34.68
CA ALA A 484 8.67 -15.48 -33.35
C ALA A 484 10.17 -15.83 -33.34
N GLU A 485 10.69 -16.49 -34.40
CA GLU A 485 12.08 -16.89 -34.47
C GLU A 485 13.02 -15.70 -34.73
N GLN A 486 12.58 -14.74 -35.55
CA GLN A 486 13.31 -13.48 -35.75
C GLN A 486 13.39 -12.69 -34.43
N CYS A 487 12.31 -12.64 -33.68
CA CYS A 487 12.29 -11.98 -32.36
C CYS A 487 13.23 -12.68 -31.36
N LYS A 488 13.31 -14.03 -31.36
CA LYS A 488 14.24 -14.78 -30.50
C LYS A 488 15.70 -14.46 -30.84
N VAL A 489 16.04 -14.35 -32.11
CA VAL A 489 17.41 -13.95 -32.56
C VAL A 489 17.76 -12.56 -32.01
N MET A 490 16.86 -11.58 -32.14
CA MET A 490 17.09 -10.24 -31.60
C MET A 490 17.26 -10.25 -30.06
N VAL A 491 16.47 -11.06 -29.36
CA VAL A 491 16.60 -11.24 -27.91
C VAL A 491 17.98 -11.79 -27.56
N ASP A 492 18.47 -12.80 -28.26
CA ASP A 492 19.80 -13.39 -28.02
C ASP A 492 20.92 -12.37 -28.28
N GLU A 493 20.86 -11.59 -29.36
CA GLU A 493 21.82 -10.52 -29.65
C GLU A 493 21.88 -9.48 -28.51
N ILE A 494 20.74 -9.04 -27.99
CA ILE A 494 20.69 -8.11 -26.86
C ILE A 494 21.30 -8.72 -25.60
N ILE A 495 20.93 -9.96 -25.28
CA ILE A 495 21.43 -10.68 -24.12
C ILE A 495 22.97 -10.87 -24.22
N ASP A 496 23.49 -11.28 -25.35
CA ASP A 496 24.91 -11.47 -25.56
C ASP A 496 25.69 -10.15 -25.46
N LYS A 497 25.20 -9.10 -26.12
CA LYS A 497 25.75 -7.74 -26.03
C LYS A 497 25.96 -7.26 -24.60
N HIS A 498 25.00 -7.53 -23.72
CA HIS A 498 25.01 -7.05 -22.33
C HIS A 498 25.69 -8.02 -21.37
N SER A 499 25.69 -9.34 -21.65
CA SER A 499 26.32 -10.34 -20.80
C SER A 499 27.85 -10.15 -20.72
N GLU A 500 28.46 -9.65 -21.79
CA GLU A 500 29.89 -9.38 -21.85
C GLU A 500 30.33 -8.13 -21.06
N LYS A 501 29.41 -7.18 -20.84
CA LYS A 501 29.70 -5.86 -20.27
C LYS A 501 29.24 -5.70 -18.82
N ALA A 502 28.21 -6.43 -18.42
CA ALA A 502 27.63 -6.27 -17.10
C ALA A 502 28.49 -6.92 -16.02
N LYS A 503 28.68 -6.22 -14.92
CA LYS A 503 29.44 -6.69 -13.74
C LYS A 503 28.57 -7.40 -12.72
N THR A 504 27.25 -7.16 -12.73
CA THR A 504 26.30 -7.74 -11.78
C THR A 504 25.04 -8.19 -12.51
N GLU A 505 24.32 -9.16 -11.93
CA GLU A 505 23.03 -9.63 -12.47
C GLU A 505 22.00 -8.50 -12.56
N ILE A 506 21.94 -7.62 -11.57
CA ILE A 506 20.99 -6.47 -11.54
C ILE A 506 21.30 -5.52 -12.70
N GLN A 507 22.58 -5.18 -12.92
CA GLN A 507 22.99 -4.32 -14.02
C GLN A 507 22.68 -4.95 -15.39
N PHE A 508 22.94 -6.25 -15.52
CA PHE A 508 22.64 -7.01 -16.71
C PHE A 508 21.15 -7.01 -17.04
N ARG A 509 20.31 -7.40 -16.06
CA ARG A 509 18.86 -7.41 -16.24
C ARG A 509 18.33 -6.01 -16.59
N HIS A 510 18.85 -4.97 -15.93
CA HIS A 510 18.45 -3.60 -16.21
C HIS A 510 18.70 -3.22 -17.67
N TRP A 511 19.92 -3.42 -18.17
CA TRP A 511 20.26 -3.07 -19.55
C TRP A 511 19.51 -3.90 -20.58
N VAL A 512 19.30 -5.19 -20.30
CA VAL A 512 18.52 -6.08 -21.17
C VAL A 512 17.06 -5.63 -21.22
N TYR A 513 16.47 -5.26 -20.08
CA TYR A 513 15.09 -4.83 -20.03
C TYR A 513 14.88 -3.48 -20.72
N GLU A 514 15.80 -2.54 -20.60
CA GLU A 514 15.75 -1.25 -21.30
C GLU A 514 15.69 -1.41 -22.83
N GLU A 515 16.33 -2.43 -23.39
CA GLU A 515 16.31 -2.70 -24.83
C GLU A 515 15.16 -3.63 -25.26
N ILE A 516 14.81 -4.63 -24.45
CA ILE A 516 13.76 -5.61 -24.83
C ILE A 516 12.35 -5.01 -24.66
N ILE A 517 12.07 -4.24 -23.62
CA ILE A 517 10.72 -3.72 -23.34
C ILE A 517 10.16 -2.88 -24.51
N PRO A 518 10.90 -1.95 -25.13
CA PRO A 518 10.42 -1.24 -26.31
C PRO A 518 10.07 -2.17 -27.48
N LEU A 519 10.88 -3.21 -27.70
CA LEU A 519 10.60 -4.23 -28.74
C LEU A 519 9.34 -5.03 -28.43
N LEU A 520 9.14 -5.41 -27.16
CA LEU A 520 7.89 -6.06 -26.74
C LEU A 520 6.67 -5.18 -27.01
N ALA A 521 6.79 -3.85 -26.85
CA ALA A 521 5.71 -2.92 -27.16
C ALA A 521 5.40 -2.87 -28.66
N GLU A 522 6.42 -2.92 -29.51
CA GLU A 522 6.25 -3.01 -30.96
C GLU A 522 5.64 -4.38 -31.36
N TRP A 523 6.16 -5.46 -30.84
CA TRP A 523 5.69 -6.81 -31.15
C TRP A 523 4.29 -7.11 -30.59
N ALA A 524 3.83 -6.38 -29.58
CA ALA A 524 2.47 -6.51 -29.03
C ALA A 524 1.37 -6.10 -30.03
N LYS A 525 1.71 -5.39 -31.11
CA LYS A 525 0.80 -5.05 -32.23
C LYS A 525 0.50 -6.27 -33.10
N SER A 526 1.34 -7.32 -33.08
CA SER A 526 1.10 -8.56 -33.84
C SER A 526 -0.18 -9.26 -33.36
N PRO A 527 -1.02 -9.79 -34.29
CA PRO A 527 -2.21 -10.53 -33.93
C PRO A 527 -1.89 -11.87 -33.27
N ASP A 528 -0.70 -12.41 -33.50
CA ASP A 528 -0.28 -13.72 -33.04
C ASP A 528 0.05 -13.71 -31.55
N GLY A 529 -0.32 -14.79 -30.84
CA GLY A 529 -0.19 -14.91 -29.39
C GLY A 529 1.23 -15.15 -28.85
N TRP A 530 2.26 -15.07 -29.71
CA TRP A 530 3.64 -15.47 -29.38
C TRP A 530 4.41 -14.51 -28.45
N LEU A 531 3.91 -13.31 -28.19
CA LEU A 531 4.62 -12.32 -27.34
C LEU A 531 4.97 -12.89 -25.96
N THR A 532 4.05 -13.60 -25.33
CA THR A 532 4.29 -14.23 -24.02
C THR A 532 5.34 -15.35 -24.12
N GLU A 533 5.39 -16.05 -25.26
CA GLU A 533 6.42 -17.07 -25.54
C GLU A 533 7.81 -16.41 -25.65
N ILE A 534 7.93 -15.30 -26.37
CA ILE A 534 9.19 -14.55 -26.50
C ILE A 534 9.63 -14.01 -25.13
N ALA A 535 8.71 -13.47 -24.33
CA ALA A 535 9.04 -13.01 -22.98
C ALA A 535 9.54 -14.15 -22.07
N ARG A 536 8.92 -15.35 -22.15
CA ARG A 536 9.39 -16.55 -21.45
C ARG A 536 10.76 -17.02 -21.97
N TYR A 537 10.95 -16.99 -23.28
CA TYR A 537 12.23 -17.31 -23.89
C TYR A 537 13.32 -16.38 -23.38
N ALA A 538 13.12 -15.07 -23.46
CA ALA A 538 14.04 -14.05 -22.96
C ALA A 538 14.38 -14.28 -21.47
N GLU A 539 13.36 -14.48 -20.63
CA GLU A 539 13.56 -14.73 -19.19
C GLU A 539 14.38 -16.02 -18.95
N SER A 540 14.17 -17.06 -19.77
CA SER A 540 14.93 -18.31 -19.69
C SER A 540 16.41 -18.11 -20.06
N GLN A 541 16.69 -17.31 -21.09
CA GLN A 541 18.06 -17.00 -21.52
C GLN A 541 18.79 -16.12 -20.51
N ILE A 542 18.08 -15.11 -19.94
CA ILE A 542 18.60 -14.27 -18.86
C ILE A 542 19.02 -15.12 -17.64
N LYS A 543 18.18 -16.06 -17.22
CA LYS A 543 18.47 -16.97 -16.09
C LYS A 543 19.64 -17.92 -16.31
N LYS A 544 19.96 -18.25 -17.54
CA LYS A 544 21.12 -19.09 -17.88
C LYS A 544 22.47 -18.38 -17.70
N ARG A 545 22.47 -17.05 -17.71
CA ARG A 545 23.71 -16.28 -17.55
C ARG A 545 24.11 -16.26 -16.08
N LYS A 546 25.34 -16.73 -15.80
CA LYS A 546 25.90 -16.74 -14.43
C LYS A 546 26.79 -15.51 -14.28
N PHE A 547 26.53 -14.72 -13.24
CA PHE A 547 27.38 -13.64 -12.80
C PHE A 547 28.11 -14.06 -11.53
N GLU A 548 29.40 -13.73 -11.42
CA GLU A 548 30.10 -13.90 -10.15
C GLU A 548 29.37 -13.12 -9.09
N ASN A 549 28.91 -13.82 -8.05
CA ASN A 549 28.27 -13.23 -6.89
C ASN A 549 29.31 -12.41 -6.11
N LEU A 550 29.52 -11.18 -6.49
CA LEU A 550 30.18 -10.16 -5.66
C LEU A 550 29.22 -9.85 -4.49
N HIS A 551 29.18 -10.78 -3.54
CA HIS A 551 28.38 -10.70 -2.36
C HIS A 551 28.82 -9.51 -1.49
N PHE A 552 27.90 -8.56 -1.26
CA PHE A 552 27.82 -7.71 -0.07
C PHE A 552 28.82 -6.56 0.17
N GLU A 553 29.86 -6.32 -0.62
CA GLU A 553 30.75 -5.18 -0.34
C GLU A 553 30.24 -3.83 -0.85
N HIS A 554 29.42 -3.81 -1.89
CA HIS A 554 28.96 -2.56 -2.50
C HIS A 554 27.85 -1.84 -1.73
N ALA A 555 27.09 -2.53 -0.91
CA ALA A 555 26.06 -1.90 -0.06
C ALA A 555 26.68 -1.05 1.09
N ARG A 556 27.95 -1.31 1.45
CA ARG A 556 28.69 -0.53 2.47
C ARG A 556 29.42 0.68 1.88
N SER A 557 29.76 0.69 0.59
CA SER A 557 30.48 1.81 -0.03
C SER A 557 29.57 2.94 -0.52
N VAL A 558 28.28 2.70 -0.68
CA VAL A 558 27.26 3.71 -1.07
C VAL A 558 26.57 4.34 0.15
N ALA A 559 26.82 3.82 1.35
CA ALA A 559 26.29 4.32 2.62
C ALA A 559 27.32 5.11 3.43
N ARG A 560 28.49 5.43 2.85
CA ARG A 560 29.48 6.38 3.42
C ARG A 560 29.48 7.69 2.65
#